data_0fa656091a323bc395ead92824ff1893
#
_entry.id   0fa656091a323bc395ead92824ff1893
#
_cell.length_a   1.000
_cell.length_b   1.000
_cell.length_c   1.000
_cell.angle_alpha   90.00
_cell.angle_beta   90.00
_cell.angle_gamma   90.00
#
_symmetry.space_group_name_H-M   'P 1'
#
loop_
_entity.id
_entity.type
_entity.pdbx_description
1 polymer ?
#
loop_
_entity_poly.entity_id
_entity_poly.type
_entity_poly.pdbx_seq_one_letter_code
_entity_poly.pdbx_strand_id
1 'polypeptide(L)'
;MSLECSIVAFNSGMSPAMRAIMNLRAALPVLVPKAVQWAETHSRLILGSGRPLSEHESQVARDVGVTSPELIRVLDVSRLPMPEDPILYQAAVATGMLGPNMVGLTLGHGIYTCQGHCTLRLLSHEFRHVH
;
A
#
# COMPACT_ATOMS: atom_id res chain seq x y z
N MET A 1 10.09 19.23 -33.06
CA MET A 1 10.06 17.79 -32.75
C MET A 1 9.23 17.57 -31.50
N SER A 2 8.27 16.70 -31.56
CA SER A 2 7.41 16.43 -30.41
C SER A 2 8.14 15.64 -29.34
N LEU A 3 7.82 15.88 -28.08
CA LEU A 3 8.31 15.10 -26.94
C LEU A 3 8.02 13.61 -27.08
N GLU A 4 6.92 13.29 -27.73
CA GLU A 4 6.49 11.89 -27.95
C GLU A 4 7.47 11.12 -28.81
N CYS A 5 7.98 11.70 -29.89
CA CYS A 5 8.99 11.07 -30.73
C CYS A 5 10.29 10.78 -29.98
N SER A 6 10.72 11.71 -29.12
CA SER A 6 11.93 11.55 -28.32
C SER A 6 11.77 10.42 -27.30
N ILE A 7 10.61 10.31 -26.66
CA ILE A 7 10.31 9.26 -25.68
C ILE A 7 10.30 7.89 -26.35
N VAL A 8 9.64 7.78 -27.51
CA VAL A 8 9.59 6.52 -28.28
C VAL A 8 10.99 6.06 -28.70
N ALA A 9 11.80 6.98 -29.23
CA ALA A 9 13.16 6.67 -29.63
C ALA A 9 14.03 6.24 -28.45
N PHE A 10 13.89 6.90 -27.30
CA PHE A 10 14.62 6.58 -26.09
C PHE A 10 14.26 5.18 -25.55
N ASN A 11 12.98 4.81 -25.62
CA ASN A 11 12.48 3.53 -25.10
C ASN A 11 12.79 2.33 -26.00
N SER A 12 13.11 2.55 -27.26
CA SER A 12 13.23 1.45 -28.25
C SER A 12 14.36 0.47 -27.94
N GLY A 13 15.41 0.87 -27.22
CA GLY A 13 16.54 0.02 -26.84
C GLY A 13 16.49 -0.49 -25.39
N MET A 14 15.44 -0.22 -24.66
CA MET A 14 15.37 -0.58 -23.24
C MET A 14 14.77 -1.95 -22.99
N SER A 15 15.19 -2.59 -21.88
CA SER A 15 14.51 -3.79 -21.39
C SER A 15 13.07 -3.47 -20.97
N PRO A 16 12.16 -4.46 -20.97
CA PRO A 16 10.79 -4.25 -20.49
C PRO A 16 10.73 -3.71 -19.05
N ALA A 17 11.62 -4.18 -18.17
CA ALA A 17 11.68 -3.70 -16.78
C ALA A 17 12.08 -2.23 -16.69
N MET A 18 13.11 -1.82 -17.44
CA MET A 18 13.57 -0.44 -17.48
C MET A 18 12.50 0.48 -18.07
N ARG A 19 11.81 0.03 -19.13
CA ARG A 19 10.71 0.77 -19.74
C ARG A 19 9.56 1.00 -18.75
N ALA A 20 9.20 -0.02 -17.96
CA ALA A 20 8.17 0.10 -16.92
C ALA A 20 8.55 1.14 -15.88
N ILE A 21 9.82 1.16 -15.43
CA ILE A 21 10.32 2.15 -14.47
C ILE A 21 10.24 3.57 -15.06
N MET A 22 10.65 3.76 -16.29
CA MET A 22 10.62 5.08 -16.95
C MET A 22 9.19 5.58 -17.16
N ASN A 23 8.27 4.69 -17.55
CA ASN A 23 6.85 5.04 -17.70
C ASN A 23 6.24 5.40 -16.35
N LEU A 24 6.61 4.71 -15.28
CA LEU A 24 6.15 5.01 -13.93
C LEU A 24 6.63 6.40 -13.49
N ARG A 25 7.89 6.73 -13.73
CA ARG A 25 8.44 8.06 -13.41
C ARG A 25 7.68 9.18 -14.10
N ALA A 26 7.39 9.01 -15.39
CA ALA A 26 6.65 9.99 -16.17
C ALA A 26 5.21 10.16 -15.64
N ALA A 27 4.61 9.11 -15.09
CA ALA A 27 3.25 9.12 -14.58
C ALA A 27 3.13 9.60 -13.11
N LEU A 28 4.24 9.72 -12.37
CA LEU A 28 4.21 10.06 -10.93
C LEU A 28 3.40 11.31 -10.59
N PRO A 29 3.49 12.44 -11.34
CA PRO A 29 2.71 13.63 -11.01
C PRO A 29 1.19 13.41 -11.02
N VAL A 30 0.71 12.44 -11.79
CA VAL A 30 -0.70 12.06 -11.85
C VAL A 30 -1.03 10.97 -10.83
N LEU A 31 -0.14 9.99 -10.66
CA LEU A 31 -0.36 8.82 -9.82
C LEU A 31 -0.26 9.13 -8.33
N VAL A 32 0.65 10.01 -7.91
CA VAL A 32 0.86 10.30 -6.48
C VAL A 32 -0.40 10.85 -5.82
N PRO A 33 -1.08 11.89 -6.37
CA PRO A 33 -2.34 12.34 -5.79
C PRO A 33 -3.42 11.26 -5.73
N LYS A 34 -3.52 10.42 -6.76
CA LYS A 34 -4.48 9.31 -6.78
C LYS A 34 -4.16 8.26 -5.72
N ALA A 35 -2.88 7.93 -5.55
CA ALA A 35 -2.45 6.98 -4.53
C ALA A 35 -2.72 7.49 -3.12
N VAL A 36 -2.45 8.78 -2.85
CA VAL A 36 -2.73 9.42 -1.57
C VAL A 36 -4.23 9.39 -1.28
N GLN A 37 -5.05 9.75 -2.25
CA GLN A 37 -6.50 9.75 -2.09
C GLN A 37 -7.04 8.34 -1.81
N TRP A 38 -6.54 7.35 -2.54
CA TRP A 38 -6.91 5.94 -2.33
C TRP A 38 -6.53 5.49 -0.91
N ALA A 39 -5.30 5.76 -0.50
CA ALA A 39 -4.79 5.41 0.82
C ALA A 39 -5.60 6.08 1.94
N GLU A 40 -5.91 7.37 1.80
CA GLU A 40 -6.70 8.10 2.78
C GLU A 40 -8.13 7.57 2.89
N THR A 41 -8.74 7.24 1.76
CA THR A 41 -10.09 6.67 1.72
C THR A 41 -10.14 5.35 2.49
N HIS A 42 -9.19 4.47 2.22
CA HIS A 42 -9.12 3.17 2.89
C HIS A 42 -8.69 3.28 4.34
N SER A 43 -7.79 4.20 4.67
CA SER A 43 -7.42 4.48 6.05
C SER A 43 -8.63 4.89 6.88
N ARG A 44 -9.44 5.82 6.38
CA ARG A 44 -10.67 6.24 7.05
C ARG A 44 -11.66 5.10 7.23
N LEU A 45 -11.79 4.23 6.24
CA LEU A 45 -12.66 3.07 6.31
C LEU A 45 -12.21 2.11 7.42
N ILE A 46 -10.91 1.84 7.50
CA ILE A 46 -10.35 0.99 8.54
C ILE A 46 -10.56 1.62 9.92
N LEU A 47 -10.27 2.92 10.06
CA LEU A 47 -10.40 3.62 11.33
C LEU A 47 -11.86 3.67 11.83
N GLY A 48 -12.82 3.72 10.89
CA GLY A 48 -14.24 3.75 11.22
C GLY A 48 -14.87 2.37 11.49
N SER A 49 -14.32 1.31 10.91
CA SER A 49 -14.93 -0.03 10.95
C SER A 49 -14.04 -1.09 11.58
N GLY A 50 -12.75 -0.81 11.77
CA GLY A 50 -11.81 -1.75 12.33
C GLY A 50 -11.91 -1.86 13.85
N ARG A 51 -11.32 -2.92 14.40
CA ARG A 51 -11.23 -3.14 15.84
C ARG A 51 -9.97 -2.51 16.42
N PRO A 52 -9.99 -2.09 17.69
CA PRO A 52 -8.76 -1.69 18.38
C PRO A 52 -7.87 -2.91 18.62
N LEU A 53 -6.62 -2.66 18.96
CA LEU A 53 -5.69 -3.72 19.36
C LEU A 53 -6.08 -4.26 20.75
N SER A 54 -5.82 -5.56 20.95
CA SER A 54 -5.83 -6.13 22.28
C SER A 54 -4.66 -5.56 23.11
N GLU A 55 -4.67 -5.77 24.42
CA GLU A 55 -3.58 -5.33 25.29
C GLU A 55 -2.25 -5.95 24.90
N HIS A 56 -2.24 -7.25 24.58
CA HIS A 56 -1.05 -7.94 24.13
C HIS A 56 -0.55 -7.41 22.78
N GLU A 57 -1.45 -7.20 21.83
CA GLU A 57 -1.13 -6.61 20.52
C GLU A 57 -0.55 -5.19 20.69
N SER A 58 -1.12 -4.40 21.60
CA SER A 58 -0.62 -3.06 21.89
C SER A 58 0.79 -3.09 22.46
N GLN A 59 1.10 -4.08 23.29
CA GLN A 59 2.46 -4.22 23.82
C GLN A 59 3.45 -4.58 22.71
N VAL A 60 3.07 -5.50 21.82
CA VAL A 60 3.90 -5.85 20.66
C VAL A 60 4.13 -4.61 19.77
N ALA A 61 3.11 -3.79 19.57
CA ALA A 61 3.24 -2.56 18.81
C ALA A 61 4.25 -1.60 19.45
N ARG A 62 4.19 -1.40 20.77
CA ARG A 62 5.18 -0.57 21.48
C ARG A 62 6.59 -1.14 21.36
N ASP A 63 6.73 -2.44 21.45
CA ASP A 63 8.04 -3.11 21.38
C ASP A 63 8.70 -2.91 20.01
N VAL A 64 7.92 -2.78 18.94
CA VAL A 64 8.46 -2.50 17.60
C VAL A 64 8.55 -0.99 17.29
N GLY A 65 8.20 -0.13 18.24
CA GLY A 65 8.43 1.31 18.12
C GLY A 65 7.20 2.17 17.85
N VAL A 66 6.00 1.62 17.91
CA VAL A 66 4.77 2.42 17.75
C VAL A 66 4.54 3.28 18.99
N THR A 67 4.40 4.59 18.81
CA THR A 67 4.22 5.54 19.93
C THR A 67 2.78 5.59 20.41
N SER A 68 1.80 5.41 19.55
CA SER A 68 0.38 5.55 19.86
C SER A 68 -0.43 4.35 19.38
N PRO A 69 -0.21 3.15 19.98
CA PRO A 69 -0.92 1.95 19.55
C PRO A 69 -2.43 2.02 19.76
N GLU A 70 -2.92 2.87 20.65
CA GLU A 70 -4.35 3.09 20.88
C GLU A 70 -5.08 3.69 19.67
N LEU A 71 -4.33 4.27 18.73
CA LEU A 71 -4.90 4.83 17.50
C LEU A 71 -5.04 3.78 16.40
N ILE A 72 -4.36 2.64 16.53
CA ILE A 72 -4.37 1.59 15.51
C ILE A 72 -5.74 0.90 15.48
N ARG A 73 -6.22 0.64 14.26
CA ARG A 73 -7.40 -0.20 14.02
C ARG A 73 -7.04 -1.27 13.01
N VAL A 74 -7.59 -2.46 13.20
CA VAL A 74 -7.40 -3.62 12.32
C VAL A 74 -8.73 -4.00 11.73
N LEU A 75 -8.78 -4.08 10.41
CA LEU A 75 -9.97 -4.52 9.68
C LEU A 75 -9.63 -5.79 8.91
N ASP A 76 -10.26 -6.89 9.31
CA ASP A 76 -10.08 -8.18 8.68
C ASP A 76 -11.01 -8.29 7.47
N VAL A 77 -10.46 -8.59 6.31
CA VAL A 77 -11.20 -8.65 5.05
C VAL A 77 -10.93 -9.96 4.33
N SER A 78 -11.86 -10.36 3.47
CA SER A 78 -11.68 -11.59 2.67
C SER A 78 -10.56 -11.44 1.64
N ARG A 79 -10.39 -10.23 1.12
CA ARG A 79 -9.38 -9.88 0.11
C ARG A 79 -8.95 -8.44 0.31
N LEU A 80 -7.65 -8.17 0.19
CA LEU A 80 -7.15 -6.79 0.22
C LEU A 80 -7.73 -6.00 -0.94
N PRO A 81 -8.16 -4.74 -0.70
CA PRO A 81 -8.68 -3.91 -1.79
C PRO A 81 -7.57 -3.54 -2.76
N MET A 82 -7.92 -3.44 -4.03
CA MET A 82 -7.02 -2.98 -5.08
C MET A 82 -7.56 -1.68 -5.66
N PRO A 83 -6.69 -0.79 -6.15
CA PRO A 83 -7.15 0.43 -6.80
C PRO A 83 -8.01 0.11 -8.03
N GLU A 84 -9.12 0.84 -8.19
CA GLU A 84 -10.00 0.69 -9.35
C GLU A 84 -9.44 1.38 -10.59
N ASP A 85 -8.64 2.44 -10.41
CA ASP A 85 -7.97 3.13 -11.51
C ASP A 85 -6.94 2.19 -12.15
N PRO A 86 -7.06 1.88 -13.46
CA PRO A 86 -6.17 0.91 -14.11
C PRO A 86 -4.71 1.29 -14.08
N ILE A 87 -4.39 2.58 -14.17
CA ILE A 87 -3.00 3.06 -14.17
C ILE A 87 -2.42 2.93 -12.77
N LEU A 88 -3.18 3.31 -11.76
CA LEU A 88 -2.75 3.16 -10.36
C LEU A 88 -2.59 1.69 -9.99
N TYR A 89 -3.50 0.83 -10.43
CA TYR A 89 -3.42 -0.63 -10.23
C TYR A 89 -2.13 -1.19 -10.82
N GLN A 90 -1.84 -0.87 -12.09
CA GLN A 90 -0.64 -1.35 -12.78
C GLN A 90 0.64 -0.87 -12.08
N ALA A 91 0.66 0.38 -11.65
CA ALA A 91 1.80 0.95 -10.92
C ALA A 91 2.02 0.25 -9.57
N ALA A 92 0.95 -0.02 -8.83
CA ALA A 92 1.03 -0.69 -7.54
C ALA A 92 1.56 -2.12 -7.67
N VAL A 93 1.10 -2.87 -8.68
CA VAL A 93 1.57 -4.23 -8.95
C VAL A 93 3.02 -4.22 -9.45
N ALA A 94 3.35 -3.32 -10.38
CA ALA A 94 4.68 -3.24 -10.97
C ALA A 94 5.76 -2.87 -9.96
N THR A 95 5.42 -2.05 -8.96
CA THR A 95 6.36 -1.64 -7.90
C THR A 95 6.41 -2.62 -6.74
N GLY A 96 5.53 -3.62 -6.70
CA GLY A 96 5.43 -4.57 -5.59
C GLY A 96 4.76 -4.00 -4.34
N MET A 97 4.18 -2.80 -4.41
CA MET A 97 3.46 -2.20 -3.27
C MET A 97 2.19 -2.97 -2.94
N LEU A 98 1.53 -3.51 -3.96
CA LEU A 98 0.39 -4.41 -3.82
C LEU A 98 0.62 -5.64 -4.69
N GLY A 99 0.22 -6.79 -4.21
CA GLY A 99 0.40 -8.04 -4.95
C GLY A 99 -0.61 -9.10 -4.53
N PRO A 100 -0.76 -10.17 -5.34
CA PRO A 100 -1.78 -11.19 -5.11
C PRO A 100 -1.54 -12.04 -3.87
N ASN A 101 -0.31 -12.08 -3.37
CA ASN A 101 0.07 -12.88 -2.21
C ASN A 101 0.15 -12.06 -0.92
N MET A 102 -0.18 -10.78 -0.96
CA MET A 102 -0.17 -9.96 0.25
C MET A 102 -1.39 -10.28 1.12
N VAL A 103 -1.14 -10.41 2.42
CA VAL A 103 -2.17 -10.74 3.41
C VAL A 103 -2.35 -9.64 4.45
N GLY A 104 -1.57 -8.57 4.36
CA GLY A 104 -1.66 -7.39 5.22
C GLY A 104 -1.29 -6.12 4.47
N LEU A 105 -1.86 -5.00 4.89
CA LEU A 105 -1.59 -3.68 4.32
C LEU A 105 -1.81 -2.61 5.37
N THR A 106 -0.81 -1.78 5.59
CA THR A 106 -0.87 -0.67 6.56
C THR A 106 -1.05 0.66 5.83
N LEU A 107 -2.06 1.41 6.25
CA LEU A 107 -2.38 2.74 5.72
C LEU A 107 -2.56 3.69 6.92
N GLY A 108 -1.50 4.42 7.26
CA GLY A 108 -1.47 5.26 8.45
C GLY A 108 -1.58 4.40 9.72
N HIS A 109 -2.60 4.63 10.54
CA HIS A 109 -2.90 3.82 11.72
C HIS A 109 -3.92 2.71 11.43
N GLY A 110 -4.34 2.56 10.18
CA GLY A 110 -5.24 1.50 9.75
C GLY A 110 -4.48 0.33 9.16
N ILE A 111 -4.87 -0.88 9.54
CA ILE A 111 -4.27 -2.11 9.03
C ILE A 111 -5.38 -3.00 8.49
N TYR A 112 -5.27 -3.38 7.21
CA TYR A 112 -6.05 -4.47 6.65
C TYR A 112 -5.32 -5.79 6.90
N THR A 113 -6.07 -6.81 7.26
CA THR A 113 -5.57 -8.19 7.31
C THR A 113 -6.53 -9.08 6.53
N CYS A 114 -6.00 -10.09 5.83
CA CYS A 114 -6.85 -11.08 5.19
C CYS A 114 -7.34 -12.11 6.21
N GLN A 115 -8.58 -12.55 6.04
CA GLN A 115 -9.20 -13.56 6.90
C GLN A 115 -8.33 -14.82 6.97
N GLY A 116 -8.11 -15.31 8.19
CA GLY A 116 -7.26 -16.45 8.45
C GLY A 116 -5.77 -16.15 8.55
N HIS A 117 -5.34 -14.93 8.28
CA HIS A 117 -3.94 -14.53 8.30
C HIS A 117 -3.60 -13.47 9.37
N CYS A 118 -4.58 -13.06 10.18
CA CYS A 118 -4.35 -12.09 11.25
C CYS A 118 -3.65 -12.74 12.43
N THR A 119 -2.35 -12.93 12.30
CA THR A 119 -1.49 -13.48 13.36
C THR A 119 -0.68 -12.37 14.00
N LEU A 120 -0.14 -12.64 15.19
CA LEU A 120 0.73 -11.71 15.89
C LEU A 120 1.99 -11.39 15.06
N ARG A 121 2.47 -12.39 14.33
CA ARG A 121 3.62 -12.24 13.44
C ARG A 121 3.33 -11.25 12.29
N LEU A 122 2.18 -11.39 11.65
CA LEU A 122 1.76 -10.47 10.61
C LEU A 122 1.58 -9.06 11.17
N LEU A 123 0.88 -8.92 12.30
CA LEU A 123 0.68 -7.61 12.94
C LEU A 123 2.00 -6.97 13.33
N SER A 124 2.94 -7.73 13.90
CA SER A 124 4.27 -7.22 14.23
C SER A 124 4.99 -6.64 13.01
N HIS A 125 4.86 -7.31 11.86
CA HIS A 125 5.40 -6.81 10.61
C HIS A 125 4.71 -5.52 10.16
N GLU A 126 3.38 -5.47 10.20
CA GLU A 126 2.61 -4.30 9.78
C GLU A 126 2.82 -3.12 10.73
N PHE A 127 3.00 -3.35 12.03
CA PHE A 127 3.26 -2.28 13.00
C PHE A 127 4.50 -1.44 12.65
N ARG A 128 5.48 -2.03 11.98
CA ARG A 128 6.68 -1.31 11.55
C ARG A 128 6.39 -0.26 10.48
N HIS A 129 5.26 -0.36 9.81
CA HIS A 129 4.82 0.60 8.79
C HIS A 129 3.89 1.69 9.35
N VAL A 130 3.50 1.60 10.62
CA VAL A 130 2.66 2.60 11.28
C VAL A 130 3.50 3.83 11.62
N HIS A 131 2.95 5.03 11.31
CA HIS A 131 3.60 6.31 11.57
C HIS A 131 2.74 7.22 12.44
#